data_4c2db10bfc40943da9ebe83848b33023
#
_entry.id   4c2db10bfc40943da9ebe83848b33023
#
_cell.length_a   1.000
_cell.length_b   1.000
_cell.length_c   1.000
_cell.angle_alpha   90.00
_cell.angle_beta   90.00
_cell.angle_gamma   90.00
#
_symmetry.space_group_name_H-M   'P 1'
#
loop_
_entity.id
_entity.type
_entity.pdbx_description
1 polymer ?
#
loop_
_entity_poly.entity_id
_entity_poly.type
_entity_poly.pdbx_seq_one_letter_code
_entity_poly.pdbx_strand_id
1 'polypeptide(L)'
;GKDYRRASSGICQTEFTPNLKKTFNRGFTEYFLDGRKSRIASFYTPKAMGEYVGKVKEIRGNSFNVAGTATFANGDGLCFINESNELEGFRINKAEGNRLFPLNMPRGLKRGTALYRNSDHAFEKEMNSDKTKRKLPITLALSYTEGHLLLEAGIKDQQCKVAASREITLDTAKNPQMENIKKQLSKLGNTEFAVDGISLQPAEFPWFVPNSLLSDMRRECVEQLENRNTATPGTKSVDKNRTAPAGHFSMYPMPYMYNIANRLAEEFYKEEGLKTIRPAFELQKPQSPLIMQCRYCLRYEIGQCKKRSNPNTLLKDPLRIRLGDGRTFRLEFNCAHCMMNIYAEE
;
A
#
# COMPACT_ATOMS: atom_id res chain seq x y z
N GLY A 1 -16.54 -13.31 9.51
CA GLY A 1 -17.46 -13.65 10.56
C GLY A 1 -18.51 -12.59 10.76
N LYS A 2 -19.62 -12.92 11.41
CA LYS A 2 -20.76 -12.00 11.63
C LYS A 2 -20.42 -10.78 12.49
N ASP A 3 -19.31 -10.84 13.21
CA ASP A 3 -18.88 -9.79 14.17
C ASP A 3 -18.03 -8.68 13.54
N TYR A 4 -17.68 -8.84 12.28
CA TYR A 4 -16.87 -7.87 11.56
C TYR A 4 -17.64 -7.26 10.40
N ARG A 5 -17.62 -5.93 10.32
CA ARG A 5 -18.18 -5.18 9.21
C ARG A 5 -17.12 -4.32 8.56
N ARG A 6 -17.34 -3.95 7.33
CA ARG A 6 -16.45 -3.04 6.61
C ARG A 6 -16.41 -1.68 7.30
N ALA A 7 -15.22 -1.20 7.63
CA ALA A 7 -15.02 0.09 8.30
C ALA A 7 -15.02 1.28 7.33
N SER A 8 -14.71 1.05 6.05
CA SER A 8 -14.62 2.10 5.03
C SER A 8 -15.78 2.02 4.04
N SER A 9 -16.30 3.18 3.65
CA SER A 9 -17.32 3.31 2.61
C SER A 9 -16.70 3.28 1.21
N GLY A 10 -17.51 2.97 0.20
CA GLY A 10 -17.12 2.99 -1.20
C GLY A 10 -16.50 1.67 -1.69
N ILE A 11 -16.49 1.52 -3.00
CA ILE A 11 -15.97 0.36 -3.73
C ILE A 11 -14.88 0.84 -4.68
N CYS A 12 -13.69 0.25 -4.58
CA CYS A 12 -12.62 0.48 -5.53
C CYS A 12 -12.84 -0.40 -6.76
N GLN A 13 -12.81 0.21 -7.92
CA GLN A 13 -12.81 -0.47 -9.22
C GLN A 13 -11.42 -0.31 -9.82
N THR A 14 -10.75 -1.41 -10.09
CA THR A 14 -9.44 -1.45 -10.73
C THR A 14 -9.54 -2.23 -12.02
N GLU A 15 -8.87 -1.75 -13.06
CA GLU A 15 -8.80 -2.44 -14.35
C GLU A 15 -7.52 -3.26 -14.51
N PHE A 16 -6.67 -3.33 -13.48
CA PHE A 16 -5.43 -4.09 -13.50
C PHE A 16 -5.40 -5.17 -12.40
N THR A 17 -4.59 -6.20 -12.60
CA THR A 17 -4.32 -7.22 -11.58
C THR A 17 -3.05 -6.86 -10.82
N PRO A 18 -3.13 -6.59 -9.50
CA PRO A 18 -1.96 -6.30 -8.69
C PRO A 18 -0.95 -7.46 -8.71
N ASN A 19 0.33 -7.14 -8.91
CA ASN A 19 1.41 -8.12 -8.88
C ASN A 19 2.62 -7.58 -8.12
N LEU A 20 2.78 -8.01 -6.87
CA LEU A 20 3.86 -7.55 -6.00
C LEU A 20 5.26 -7.94 -6.49
N LYS A 21 5.38 -8.99 -7.32
CA LYS A 21 6.67 -9.39 -7.89
C LYS A 21 7.20 -8.40 -8.90
N LYS A 22 6.32 -7.60 -9.51
CA LYS A 22 6.67 -6.58 -10.52
C LYS A 22 6.97 -5.20 -9.92
N THR A 23 6.70 -5.01 -8.62
CA THR A 23 7.08 -3.80 -7.88
C THR A 23 8.46 -3.95 -7.26
N PHE A 24 8.98 -2.87 -6.66
CA PHE A 24 10.25 -2.91 -5.96
C PHE A 24 10.25 -4.02 -4.90
N ASN A 25 11.14 -5.00 -5.04
CA ASN A 25 11.37 -6.02 -4.02
C ASN A 25 12.82 -6.52 -4.05
N ARG A 26 13.28 -7.05 -2.92
CA ARG A 26 14.57 -7.73 -2.74
C ARG A 26 14.41 -9.24 -2.54
N GLY A 27 13.29 -9.79 -3.00
CA GLY A 27 12.76 -11.09 -2.65
C GLY A 27 11.69 -11.00 -1.56
N PHE A 28 11.08 -12.12 -1.26
CA PHE A 28 10.01 -12.22 -0.27
C PHE A 28 10.42 -13.12 0.87
N THR A 29 9.97 -12.80 2.06
CA THR A 29 10.21 -13.58 3.26
C THR A 29 8.98 -13.58 4.16
N GLU A 30 8.77 -14.67 4.88
CA GLU A 30 7.78 -14.77 5.94
C GLU A 30 8.32 -14.15 7.26
N TYR A 31 9.53 -13.62 7.23
CA TYR A 31 10.28 -13.13 8.38
C TYR A 31 10.33 -14.21 9.47
N PHE A 32 9.70 -13.99 10.62
CA PHE A 32 9.68 -14.95 11.74
C PHE A 32 8.26 -15.41 12.10
N LEU A 33 7.34 -15.42 11.14
CA LEU A 33 5.94 -15.82 11.38
C LEU A 33 5.85 -17.27 11.89
N ASP A 34 6.54 -18.20 11.22
CA ASP A 34 6.57 -19.62 11.59
C ASP A 34 7.84 -20.01 12.35
N GLY A 35 8.44 -19.06 13.07
CA GLY A 35 9.69 -19.26 13.78
C GLY A 35 10.91 -18.70 13.06
N ARG A 36 12.07 -18.83 13.70
CA ARG A 36 13.31 -18.24 13.20
C ARG A 36 13.91 -19.10 12.08
N LYS A 37 14.01 -18.51 10.90
CA LYS A 37 14.68 -19.09 9.71
C LYS A 37 15.96 -18.31 9.41
N SER A 38 16.94 -18.95 8.78
CA SER A 38 18.13 -18.30 8.21
C SER A 38 17.89 -17.91 6.75
N ARG A 39 18.78 -17.09 6.21
CA ARG A 39 18.74 -16.61 4.82
C ARG A 39 17.49 -15.82 4.46
N ILE A 40 17.00 -15.01 5.39
CA ILE A 40 15.85 -14.14 5.17
C ILE A 40 16.23 -12.78 4.55
N ALA A 41 17.51 -12.45 4.48
CA ALA A 41 18.02 -11.20 3.91
C ALA A 41 18.70 -11.41 2.56
N SER A 42 18.69 -10.38 1.73
CA SER A 42 19.49 -10.34 0.51
C SER A 42 20.93 -9.91 0.85
N PHE A 43 21.89 -10.82 0.68
CA PHE A 43 23.31 -10.55 0.97
C PHE A 43 24.04 -9.83 -0.17
N TYR A 44 23.57 -9.97 -1.40
CA TYR A 44 24.30 -9.48 -2.57
C TYR A 44 24.04 -8.03 -2.91
N THR A 45 22.84 -7.55 -2.62
CA THR A 45 22.46 -6.19 -3.03
C THR A 45 21.36 -5.59 -2.17
N PRO A 46 21.45 -4.28 -1.85
CA PRO A 46 20.34 -3.54 -1.28
C PRO A 46 19.33 -3.06 -2.35
N LYS A 47 19.64 -3.26 -3.64
CA LYS A 47 18.79 -2.83 -4.77
C LYS A 47 17.73 -3.87 -5.08
N ALA A 48 16.66 -3.47 -5.77
CA ALA A 48 15.65 -4.39 -6.25
C ALA A 48 16.21 -5.35 -7.28
N MET A 49 15.98 -6.65 -7.10
CA MET A 49 16.20 -7.66 -8.12
C MET A 49 14.97 -7.89 -8.99
N GLY A 50 13.76 -7.73 -8.43
CA GLY A 50 12.52 -7.98 -9.13
C GLY A 50 12.20 -9.46 -9.33
N GLU A 51 11.47 -9.78 -10.38
CA GLU A 51 11.02 -11.15 -10.67
C GLU A 51 12.05 -11.94 -11.52
N TYR A 52 12.20 -13.22 -11.23
CA TYR A 52 12.98 -14.12 -12.07
C TYR A 52 12.28 -14.32 -13.42
N VAL A 53 12.99 -14.09 -14.54
CA VAL A 53 12.43 -14.16 -15.90
C VAL A 53 13.04 -15.23 -16.78
N GLY A 54 14.05 -15.95 -16.30
CA GLY A 54 14.68 -17.03 -17.03
C GLY A 54 16.20 -17.00 -16.97
N LYS A 55 16.84 -17.77 -17.86
CA LYS A 55 18.29 -17.82 -18.00
C LYS A 55 18.71 -17.45 -19.43
N VAL A 56 19.88 -16.86 -19.57
CA VAL A 56 20.50 -16.64 -20.88
C VAL A 56 20.70 -17.96 -21.59
N LYS A 57 20.06 -18.18 -22.73
CA LYS A 57 20.19 -19.39 -23.55
C LYS A 57 21.41 -19.31 -24.46
N GLU A 58 21.54 -18.20 -25.18
CA GLU A 58 22.64 -17.94 -26.10
C GLU A 58 22.84 -16.43 -26.28
N ILE A 59 24.05 -16.06 -26.67
CA ILE A 59 24.42 -14.66 -26.96
C ILE A 59 24.88 -14.61 -28.43
N ARG A 60 24.39 -13.64 -29.20
CA ARG A 60 24.74 -13.43 -30.61
C ARG A 60 24.97 -11.95 -30.87
N GLY A 61 26.21 -11.54 -30.96
CA GLY A 61 26.61 -10.15 -31.18
C GLY A 61 26.05 -9.24 -30.09
N ASN A 62 25.19 -8.31 -30.47
CA ASN A 62 24.54 -7.33 -29.57
C ASN A 62 23.17 -7.79 -29.03
N SER A 63 22.85 -9.08 -29.11
CA SER A 63 21.58 -9.64 -28.62
C SER A 63 21.77 -10.98 -27.92
N PHE A 64 20.79 -11.37 -27.14
CA PHE A 64 20.74 -12.66 -26.48
C PHE A 64 19.31 -13.21 -26.40
N ASN A 65 19.21 -14.53 -26.29
CA ASN A 65 17.93 -15.21 -26.09
C ASN A 65 17.79 -15.66 -24.64
N VAL A 66 16.56 -15.55 -24.12
CA VAL A 66 16.19 -15.99 -22.77
C VAL A 66 15.43 -17.32 -22.84
N ALA A 67 15.84 -18.28 -22.04
CA ALA A 67 15.09 -19.51 -21.78
C ALA A 67 14.16 -19.26 -20.59
N GLY A 68 12.86 -19.11 -20.87
CA GLY A 68 11.81 -18.81 -19.89
C GLY A 68 10.47 -18.61 -20.57
N THR A 69 9.43 -18.44 -19.76
CA THR A 69 8.04 -18.19 -20.22
C THR A 69 7.63 -16.73 -20.05
N ALA A 70 8.53 -15.87 -19.55
CA ALA A 70 8.25 -14.45 -19.36
C ALA A 70 8.11 -13.74 -20.73
N THR A 71 7.18 -12.79 -20.81
CA THR A 71 7.06 -11.87 -21.94
C THR A 71 7.85 -10.60 -21.66
N PHE A 72 8.48 -10.05 -22.68
CA PHE A 72 9.34 -8.87 -22.55
C PHE A 72 8.79 -7.71 -23.38
N ALA A 73 9.01 -6.50 -22.90
CA ALA A 73 8.66 -5.27 -23.60
C ALA A 73 9.90 -4.39 -23.83
N ASN A 74 9.82 -3.53 -24.84
CA ASN A 74 10.81 -2.49 -25.04
C ASN A 74 10.81 -1.57 -23.81
N GLY A 75 11.99 -1.26 -23.28
CA GLY A 75 12.13 -0.46 -22.07
C GLY A 75 12.25 -1.24 -20.76
N ASP A 76 12.04 -2.57 -20.76
CA ASP A 76 12.22 -3.38 -19.56
C ASP A 76 13.63 -3.24 -18.99
N GLY A 77 13.73 -3.15 -17.67
CA GLY A 77 14.98 -3.20 -16.91
C GLY A 77 15.26 -4.62 -16.45
N LEU A 78 16.41 -5.17 -16.87
CA LEU A 78 16.87 -6.49 -16.43
C LEU A 78 18.12 -6.36 -15.58
N CYS A 79 18.33 -7.34 -14.70
CA CYS A 79 19.55 -7.43 -13.90
C CYS A 79 19.95 -8.88 -13.64
N PHE A 80 21.19 -9.06 -13.22
CA PHE A 80 21.75 -10.34 -12.80
C PHE A 80 22.86 -10.12 -11.77
N ILE A 81 23.22 -11.17 -11.05
CA ILE A 81 24.40 -11.16 -10.18
C ILE A 81 25.59 -11.65 -10.99
N ASN A 82 26.62 -10.82 -11.09
CA ASN A 82 27.84 -11.15 -11.81
C ASN A 82 28.78 -12.07 -10.99
N GLU A 83 29.92 -12.46 -11.54
CA GLU A 83 30.90 -13.35 -10.89
C GLU A 83 31.55 -12.74 -9.63
N SER A 84 31.54 -11.41 -9.51
CA SER A 84 32.00 -10.70 -8.32
C SER A 84 30.92 -10.59 -7.22
N ASN A 85 29.77 -11.26 -7.40
CA ASN A 85 28.60 -11.17 -6.52
C ASN A 85 27.99 -9.76 -6.45
N GLU A 86 28.10 -8.98 -7.51
CA GLU A 86 27.53 -7.64 -7.62
C GLU A 86 26.32 -7.64 -8.55
N LEU A 87 25.33 -6.80 -8.25
CA LEU A 87 24.18 -6.61 -9.10
C LEU A 87 24.54 -5.73 -10.29
N GLU A 88 24.44 -6.29 -11.48
CA GLU A 88 24.60 -5.60 -12.76
C GLU A 88 23.24 -5.45 -13.43
N GLY A 89 22.85 -4.21 -13.75
CA GLY A 89 21.56 -3.87 -14.36
C GLY A 89 21.73 -3.25 -15.74
N PHE A 90 20.78 -3.53 -16.64
CA PHE A 90 20.77 -2.98 -17.98
C PHE A 90 19.32 -2.84 -18.52
N ARG A 91 19.17 -2.01 -19.54
CA ARG A 91 17.86 -1.75 -20.16
C ARG A 91 17.74 -2.44 -21.51
N ILE A 92 16.56 -3.00 -21.80
CA ILE A 92 16.22 -3.57 -23.07
C ILE A 92 15.72 -2.48 -24.02
N ASN A 93 16.43 -2.26 -25.13
CA ASN A 93 16.02 -1.32 -26.16
C ASN A 93 14.94 -1.94 -27.05
N LYS A 94 15.09 -3.21 -27.44
CA LYS A 94 14.14 -3.93 -28.28
C LYS A 94 13.97 -5.37 -27.79
N ALA A 95 12.73 -5.83 -27.76
CA ALA A 95 12.35 -7.21 -27.48
C ALA A 95 11.60 -7.81 -28.68
N GLU A 96 12.06 -8.96 -29.16
CA GLU A 96 11.43 -9.76 -30.19
C GLU A 96 11.15 -11.16 -29.63
N GLY A 97 10.01 -11.31 -28.97
CA GLY A 97 9.73 -12.50 -28.18
C GLY A 97 10.80 -12.67 -27.08
N ASN A 98 11.49 -13.79 -27.09
CA ASN A 98 12.57 -14.09 -26.12
C ASN A 98 13.96 -13.61 -26.57
N ARG A 99 14.07 -12.98 -27.74
CA ARG A 99 15.30 -12.36 -28.23
C ARG A 99 15.34 -10.90 -27.82
N LEU A 100 16.36 -10.55 -27.04
CA LEU A 100 16.48 -9.25 -26.41
C LEU A 100 17.72 -8.51 -26.90
N PHE A 101 17.53 -7.22 -27.18
CA PHE A 101 18.56 -6.30 -27.63
C PHE A 101 18.75 -5.23 -26.55
N PRO A 102 19.75 -5.35 -25.69
CA PRO A 102 20.02 -4.31 -24.69
C PRO A 102 20.53 -3.03 -25.33
N LEU A 103 20.35 -1.91 -24.65
CA LEU A 103 20.90 -0.63 -25.08
C LEU A 103 22.45 -0.71 -25.17
N ASN A 104 23.07 -1.29 -24.14
CA ASN A 104 24.47 -1.65 -24.09
C ASN A 104 24.59 -3.08 -23.63
N MET A 105 25.37 -3.90 -24.34
CA MET A 105 25.56 -5.30 -23.97
C MET A 105 26.36 -5.41 -22.67
N PRO A 106 25.81 -6.03 -21.60
CA PRO A 106 26.52 -6.16 -20.33
C PRO A 106 27.76 -7.05 -20.48
N ARG A 107 28.91 -6.59 -19.97
CA ARG A 107 30.18 -7.32 -20.10
C ARG A 107 30.20 -8.65 -19.34
N GLY A 108 29.52 -8.70 -18.19
CA GLY A 108 29.45 -9.88 -17.32
C GLY A 108 28.40 -10.91 -17.73
N LEU A 109 27.61 -10.67 -18.77
CA LEU A 109 26.52 -11.55 -19.17
C LEU A 109 27.07 -12.79 -19.90
N LYS A 110 26.70 -14.00 -19.43
CA LYS A 110 27.14 -15.29 -19.99
C LYS A 110 25.96 -16.23 -20.20
N ARG A 111 26.13 -17.23 -21.02
CA ARG A 111 25.18 -18.35 -21.15
C ARG A 111 24.92 -19.00 -19.80
N GLY A 112 23.65 -19.24 -19.47
CA GLY A 112 23.23 -19.82 -18.20
C GLY A 112 23.02 -18.80 -17.06
N THR A 113 23.42 -17.53 -17.25
CA THR A 113 23.17 -16.46 -16.26
C THR A 113 21.68 -16.33 -15.98
N ALA A 114 21.31 -16.37 -14.70
CA ALA A 114 19.93 -16.12 -14.25
C ALA A 114 19.60 -14.63 -14.37
N LEU A 115 18.49 -14.34 -15.01
CA LEU A 115 18.01 -12.97 -15.25
C LEU A 115 16.79 -12.66 -14.40
N TYR A 116 16.77 -11.44 -13.91
CA TYR A 116 15.66 -10.88 -13.14
C TYR A 116 15.21 -9.58 -13.80
N ARG A 117 13.90 -9.29 -13.73
CA ARG A 117 13.32 -8.04 -14.21
C ARG A 117 12.99 -7.16 -13.02
N ASN A 118 13.73 -6.08 -12.85
CA ASN A 118 13.55 -5.10 -11.79
C ASN A 118 12.72 -3.87 -12.20
N SER A 119 12.40 -3.73 -13.49
CA SER A 119 11.48 -2.73 -14.04
C SER A 119 10.70 -3.36 -15.19
N ASP A 120 9.40 -3.53 -15.02
CA ASP A 120 8.46 -4.00 -16.04
C ASP A 120 7.75 -2.78 -16.65
N HIS A 121 8.20 -2.36 -17.83
CA HIS A 121 7.71 -1.14 -18.47
C HIS A 121 6.20 -1.18 -18.77
N ALA A 122 5.68 -2.33 -19.19
CA ALA A 122 4.26 -2.49 -19.46
C ALA A 122 3.41 -2.38 -18.19
N PHE A 123 3.87 -3.01 -17.11
CA PHE A 123 3.21 -2.94 -15.80
C PHE A 123 3.27 -1.53 -15.21
N GLU A 124 4.41 -0.86 -15.28
CA GLU A 124 4.55 0.53 -14.81
C GLU A 124 3.63 1.48 -15.57
N LYS A 125 3.51 1.31 -16.89
CA LYS A 125 2.58 2.08 -17.72
C LYS A 125 1.12 1.84 -17.31
N GLU A 126 0.76 0.60 -17.01
CA GLU A 126 -0.58 0.24 -16.53
C GLU A 126 -0.86 0.84 -15.15
N MET A 127 0.09 0.73 -14.22
CA MET A 127 -0.01 1.29 -12.87
C MET A 127 -0.12 2.82 -12.84
N ASN A 128 0.60 3.50 -13.74
CA ASN A 128 0.55 4.95 -13.87
C ASN A 128 -0.67 5.47 -14.64
N SER A 129 -1.51 4.56 -15.20
CA SER A 129 -2.77 4.95 -15.79
C SER A 129 -3.83 5.22 -14.71
N ASP A 130 -4.61 6.30 -14.87
CA ASP A 130 -5.67 6.68 -13.93
C ASP A 130 -6.91 5.77 -14.09
N LYS A 131 -6.74 4.48 -13.87
CA LYS A 131 -7.79 3.46 -14.03
C LYS A 131 -8.42 3.01 -12.72
N THR A 132 -7.83 3.36 -11.59
CA THR A 132 -8.40 3.02 -10.28
C THR A 132 -9.33 4.11 -9.82
N LYS A 133 -10.62 3.79 -9.73
CA LYS A 133 -11.65 4.71 -9.23
C LYS A 133 -12.27 4.15 -7.97
N ARG A 134 -12.49 5.01 -7.00
CA ARG A 134 -13.28 4.67 -5.82
C ARG A 134 -14.60 5.40 -5.88
N LYS A 135 -15.70 4.68 -5.83
CA LYS A 135 -17.05 5.22 -5.87
C LYS A 135 -17.84 4.80 -4.64
N LEU A 136 -18.71 5.70 -4.18
CA LEU A 136 -19.69 5.44 -3.12
C LEU A 136 -20.97 4.91 -3.77
N PRO A 137 -21.42 3.70 -3.48
CA PRO A 137 -22.67 3.19 -4.01
C PRO A 137 -23.85 3.94 -3.38
N ILE A 138 -24.74 4.48 -4.22
CA ILE A 138 -25.97 5.14 -3.81
C ILE A 138 -27.20 4.45 -4.38
N THR A 139 -28.28 4.49 -3.62
CA THR A 139 -29.62 4.12 -4.08
C THR A 139 -30.43 5.37 -4.35
N LEU A 140 -31.22 5.34 -5.42
CA LEU A 140 -32.13 6.40 -5.81
C LEU A 140 -33.56 5.86 -5.79
N ALA A 141 -34.49 6.63 -5.25
CA ALA A 141 -35.92 6.30 -5.25
C ALA A 141 -36.71 7.49 -5.78
N LEU A 142 -37.40 7.34 -6.90
CA LEU A 142 -38.28 8.35 -7.46
C LEU A 142 -39.72 7.97 -7.19
N SER A 143 -40.49 8.87 -6.56
CA SER A 143 -41.90 8.69 -6.29
C SER A 143 -42.74 9.89 -6.75
N TYR A 144 -43.98 9.64 -7.15
CA TYR A 144 -44.94 10.68 -7.47
C TYR A 144 -46.28 10.39 -6.81
N THR A 145 -46.74 11.31 -5.97
CA THR A 145 -48.01 11.18 -5.23
C THR A 145 -48.62 12.52 -5.05
N GLU A 146 -49.92 12.67 -5.38
CA GLU A 146 -50.73 13.86 -5.12
C GLU A 146 -50.11 15.19 -5.62
N GLY A 147 -49.50 15.17 -6.81
CA GLY A 147 -48.84 16.37 -7.38
C GLY A 147 -47.44 16.64 -6.85
N HIS A 148 -46.87 15.76 -6.02
CA HIS A 148 -45.53 15.88 -5.51
C HIS A 148 -44.59 14.83 -6.13
N LEU A 149 -43.62 15.30 -6.86
CA LEU A 149 -42.49 14.46 -7.37
C LEU A 149 -41.35 14.53 -6.37
N LEU A 150 -40.93 13.36 -5.84
CA LEU A 150 -39.89 13.25 -4.85
C LEU A 150 -38.79 12.32 -5.36
N LEU A 151 -37.54 12.77 -5.31
CA LEU A 151 -36.36 11.96 -5.53
C LEU A 151 -35.57 11.84 -4.21
N GLU A 152 -35.46 10.65 -3.70
CA GLU A 152 -34.64 10.36 -2.54
C GLU A 152 -33.31 9.71 -3.00
N ALA A 153 -32.22 10.08 -2.35
CA ALA A 153 -30.90 9.46 -2.56
C ALA A 153 -30.28 9.08 -1.22
N GLY A 154 -29.69 7.89 -1.15
CA GLY A 154 -29.04 7.41 0.06
C GLY A 154 -27.73 6.70 -0.24
N ILE A 155 -26.68 6.91 0.59
CA ILE A 155 -25.43 6.16 0.51
C ILE A 155 -25.67 4.78 1.12
N LYS A 156 -25.35 3.74 0.35
CA LYS A 156 -25.46 2.35 0.81
C LYS A 156 -24.62 2.14 2.09
N ASP A 157 -25.18 1.41 3.02
CA ASP A 157 -24.57 1.10 4.33
C ASP A 157 -24.32 2.32 5.24
N GLN A 158 -24.90 3.47 4.94
CA GLN A 158 -24.89 4.66 5.79
C GLN A 158 -26.30 5.13 6.09
N GLN A 159 -26.49 5.81 7.23
CA GLN A 159 -27.76 6.47 7.57
C GLN A 159 -27.91 7.84 6.90
N CYS A 160 -27.19 8.07 5.80
CA CYS A 160 -27.20 9.34 5.08
C CYS A 160 -28.23 9.25 3.95
N LYS A 161 -29.34 9.96 4.08
CA LYS A 161 -30.37 10.13 3.05
C LYS A 161 -30.64 11.60 2.81
N VAL A 162 -30.86 11.95 1.57
CA VAL A 162 -31.23 13.30 1.12
C VAL A 162 -32.42 13.19 0.18
N ALA A 163 -33.11 14.30 -0.05
CA ALA A 163 -34.27 14.33 -0.95
C ALA A 163 -34.35 15.65 -1.68
N ALA A 164 -34.81 15.60 -2.93
CA ALA A 164 -35.24 16.73 -3.72
C ALA A 164 -36.72 16.56 -4.05
N SER A 165 -37.53 17.58 -3.87
CA SER A 165 -38.97 17.54 -4.14
C SER A 165 -39.42 18.68 -5.07
N ARG A 166 -40.46 18.41 -5.85
CA ARG A 166 -41.10 19.41 -6.73
C ARG A 166 -42.63 19.23 -6.68
N GLU A 167 -43.30 20.32 -6.55
CA GLU A 167 -44.77 20.38 -6.74
C GLU A 167 -45.02 20.57 -8.24
N ILE A 168 -45.60 19.57 -8.89
CA ILE A 168 -45.83 19.56 -10.32
C ILE A 168 -46.93 18.58 -10.69
N THR A 169 -47.78 18.99 -11.63
CA THR A 169 -48.74 18.07 -12.25
C THR A 169 -48.07 17.41 -13.45
N LEU A 170 -48.01 16.08 -13.43
CA LEU A 170 -47.41 15.30 -14.51
C LEU A 170 -48.51 14.69 -15.40
N ASP A 171 -48.30 14.78 -16.70
CA ASP A 171 -49.15 14.10 -17.67
C ASP A 171 -48.80 12.61 -17.76
N THR A 172 -49.79 11.81 -18.17
CA THR A 172 -49.54 10.39 -18.46
C THR A 172 -48.64 10.25 -19.68
N ALA A 173 -47.61 9.42 -19.55
CA ALA A 173 -46.65 9.17 -20.63
C ALA A 173 -47.30 8.39 -21.79
N LYS A 174 -47.05 8.81 -23.03
CA LYS A 174 -47.49 8.08 -24.24
C LYS A 174 -46.74 6.77 -24.45
N ASN A 175 -45.49 6.70 -23.94
CA ASN A 175 -44.62 5.52 -23.99
C ASN A 175 -44.02 5.27 -22.63
N PRO A 176 -43.68 4.00 -22.29
CA PRO A 176 -43.04 3.66 -21.01
C PRO A 176 -41.76 4.50 -20.79
N GLN A 177 -41.69 5.18 -19.65
CA GLN A 177 -40.56 6.07 -19.33
C GLN A 177 -39.50 5.46 -18.42
N MET A 178 -39.75 4.30 -17.87
CA MET A 178 -38.93 3.66 -16.85
C MET A 178 -37.44 3.60 -17.21
N GLU A 179 -37.13 3.11 -18.40
CA GLU A 179 -35.74 2.97 -18.86
C GLU A 179 -35.07 4.34 -19.09
N ASN A 180 -35.83 5.31 -19.61
CA ASN A 180 -35.34 6.68 -19.75
C ASN A 180 -35.05 7.33 -18.41
N ILE A 181 -35.96 7.21 -17.43
CA ILE A 181 -35.80 7.72 -16.07
C ILE A 181 -34.55 7.11 -15.42
N LYS A 182 -34.42 5.78 -15.45
CA LYS A 182 -33.24 5.08 -14.92
C LYS A 182 -31.96 5.56 -15.57
N LYS A 183 -31.96 5.68 -16.91
CA LYS A 183 -30.82 6.19 -17.69
C LYS A 183 -30.43 7.62 -17.31
N GLN A 184 -31.41 8.52 -17.10
CA GLN A 184 -31.12 9.91 -16.71
C GLN A 184 -30.62 10.01 -15.27
N LEU A 185 -31.20 9.26 -14.35
CA LEU A 185 -30.78 9.24 -12.95
C LEU A 185 -29.41 8.56 -12.75
N SER A 186 -29.02 7.64 -13.62
CA SER A 186 -27.71 6.97 -13.57
C SER A 186 -26.54 7.84 -14.03
N LYS A 187 -26.76 9.01 -14.61
CA LYS A 187 -25.72 9.89 -15.13
C LYS A 187 -25.02 10.68 -14.01
N LEU A 188 -24.20 10.03 -13.22
CA LEU A 188 -23.48 10.67 -12.09
C LEU A 188 -22.14 11.32 -12.50
N GLY A 189 -21.67 11.09 -13.74
CA GLY A 189 -20.48 11.76 -14.27
C GLY A 189 -19.21 11.55 -13.45
N ASN A 190 -18.52 12.66 -13.16
CA ASN A 190 -17.26 12.65 -12.42
C ASN A 190 -17.45 12.76 -10.89
N THR A 191 -18.67 12.62 -10.38
CA THR A 191 -18.92 12.61 -8.93
C THR A 191 -18.29 11.38 -8.27
N GLU A 192 -18.15 11.40 -6.96
CA GLU A 192 -17.66 10.25 -6.17
C GLU A 192 -18.67 9.10 -6.04
N PHE A 193 -19.88 9.26 -6.58
CA PHE A 193 -20.97 8.31 -6.46
C PHE A 193 -21.10 7.38 -7.66
N ALA A 194 -21.65 6.18 -7.42
CA ALA A 194 -22.10 5.24 -8.43
C ALA A 194 -23.48 4.68 -8.04
N VAL A 195 -24.36 4.53 -9.01
CA VAL A 195 -25.70 3.97 -8.75
C VAL A 195 -25.60 2.48 -8.46
N ASP A 196 -26.11 2.06 -7.31
CA ASP A 196 -26.27 0.65 -6.90
C ASP A 196 -27.68 0.14 -7.21
N GLY A 197 -28.68 1.03 -7.15
CA GLY A 197 -30.07 0.69 -7.47
C GLY A 197 -30.95 1.92 -7.67
N ILE A 198 -31.95 1.76 -8.54
CA ILE A 198 -32.99 2.78 -8.77
C ILE A 198 -34.36 2.10 -8.59
N SER A 199 -35.18 2.65 -7.71
CA SER A 199 -36.56 2.25 -7.53
C SER A 199 -37.53 3.35 -7.96
N LEU A 200 -38.67 2.96 -8.50
CA LEU A 200 -39.75 3.86 -8.90
C LEU A 200 -41.02 3.51 -8.10
N GLN A 201 -41.77 4.50 -7.68
CA GLN A 201 -43.02 4.33 -6.96
C GLN A 201 -44.11 5.20 -7.58
N PRO A 202 -45.19 4.59 -8.11
CA PRO A 202 -45.40 3.14 -8.28
C PRO A 202 -44.44 2.52 -9.26
N ALA A 203 -44.26 1.18 -9.21
CA ALA A 203 -43.25 0.45 -9.99
C ALA A 203 -43.39 0.67 -11.52
N GLU A 204 -44.63 0.80 -12.01
CA GLU A 204 -44.87 1.01 -13.45
C GLU A 204 -44.66 2.47 -13.88
N PHE A 205 -44.64 3.41 -12.95
CA PHE A 205 -44.44 4.87 -13.10
C PHE A 205 -45.01 5.41 -14.43
N PRO A 206 -46.32 5.64 -14.52
CA PRO A 206 -46.99 5.90 -15.80
C PRO A 206 -46.88 7.36 -16.28
N TRP A 207 -46.17 8.21 -15.57
CA TRP A 207 -46.11 9.66 -15.87
C TRP A 207 -44.88 10.02 -16.70
N PHE A 208 -45.03 11.09 -17.49
CA PHE A 208 -43.93 11.71 -18.21
C PHE A 208 -43.19 12.70 -17.31
N VAL A 209 -41.88 12.51 -17.13
CA VAL A 209 -41.02 13.46 -16.41
C VAL A 209 -40.01 14.05 -17.39
N PRO A 210 -39.92 15.38 -17.53
CA PRO A 210 -38.92 16.01 -18.40
C PRO A 210 -37.49 15.64 -17.95
N ASN A 211 -36.63 15.39 -18.92
CA ASN A 211 -35.22 15.02 -18.62
C ASN A 211 -34.44 16.13 -17.88
N SER A 212 -34.76 17.40 -18.14
CA SER A 212 -34.20 18.54 -17.41
C SER A 212 -34.54 18.44 -15.92
N LEU A 213 -35.80 18.18 -15.59
CA LEU A 213 -36.28 18.09 -14.21
C LEU A 213 -35.60 16.92 -13.46
N LEU A 214 -35.50 15.73 -14.09
CA LEU A 214 -34.76 14.59 -13.53
C LEU A 214 -33.30 14.94 -13.27
N SER A 215 -32.68 15.68 -14.20
CA SER A 215 -31.27 16.07 -14.10
C SER A 215 -31.05 17.08 -12.97
N ASP A 216 -31.96 18.02 -12.81
CA ASP A 216 -31.89 19.05 -11.76
C ASP A 216 -32.07 18.42 -10.37
N MET A 217 -33.09 17.59 -10.19
CA MET A 217 -33.33 16.88 -8.93
C MET A 217 -32.18 15.96 -8.57
N ARG A 218 -31.61 15.25 -9.56
CA ARG A 218 -30.41 14.41 -9.37
C ARG A 218 -29.22 15.25 -8.91
N ARG A 219 -28.93 16.39 -9.56
CA ARG A 219 -27.82 17.27 -9.18
C ARG A 219 -27.98 17.78 -7.76
N GLU A 220 -29.20 18.20 -7.40
CA GLU A 220 -29.53 18.66 -6.04
C GLU A 220 -29.27 17.56 -5.00
N CYS A 221 -29.72 16.33 -5.24
CA CYS A 221 -29.45 15.20 -4.35
C CYS A 221 -27.95 14.91 -4.25
N VAL A 222 -27.22 14.95 -5.36
CA VAL A 222 -25.76 14.73 -5.37
C VAL A 222 -25.05 15.79 -4.54
N GLU A 223 -25.35 17.06 -4.75
CA GLU A 223 -24.78 18.18 -3.98
C GLU A 223 -25.07 18.06 -2.48
N GLN A 224 -26.29 17.69 -2.11
CA GLN A 224 -26.65 17.46 -0.72
C GLN A 224 -25.86 16.29 -0.10
N LEU A 225 -25.64 15.20 -0.87
CA LEU A 225 -24.84 14.06 -0.42
C LEU A 225 -23.37 14.43 -0.25
N GLU A 226 -22.79 15.19 -1.19
CA GLU A 226 -21.40 15.68 -1.11
C GLU A 226 -21.21 16.54 0.15
N ASN A 227 -22.09 17.49 0.39
CA ASN A 227 -22.04 18.37 1.57
C ASN A 227 -22.17 17.61 2.90
N ARG A 228 -22.98 16.55 2.95
CA ARG A 228 -23.14 15.71 4.15
C ARG A 228 -21.96 14.75 4.34
N ASN A 229 -21.35 14.26 3.25
CA ASN A 229 -20.23 13.34 3.31
C ASN A 229 -18.92 14.04 3.71
N THR A 230 -18.77 15.33 3.37
CA THR A 230 -17.65 16.17 3.79
C THR A 230 -17.76 16.65 5.23
N ALA A 231 -18.98 16.62 5.82
CA ALA A 231 -19.12 16.86 7.25
C ALA A 231 -18.29 15.79 7.98
N THR A 232 -17.18 16.22 8.54
CA THR A 232 -16.25 15.39 9.31
C THR A 232 -17.05 14.46 10.22
N PRO A 233 -16.87 13.13 10.16
CA PRO A 233 -17.47 12.26 11.16
C PRO A 233 -17.08 12.84 12.50
N GLY A 234 -18.05 13.29 13.28
CA GLY A 234 -17.77 13.93 14.55
C GLY A 234 -16.73 13.10 15.24
N THR A 235 -15.58 13.71 15.55
CA THR A 235 -14.53 13.09 16.33
C THR A 235 -15.27 12.44 17.48
N LYS A 236 -15.37 11.10 17.46
CA LYS A 236 -15.91 10.38 18.62
C LYS A 236 -15.10 10.95 19.76
N SER A 237 -15.74 11.69 20.63
CA SER A 237 -15.06 12.25 21.80
C SER A 237 -14.30 11.08 22.39
N VAL A 238 -12.97 11.17 22.32
CA VAL A 238 -12.12 10.18 22.99
C VAL A 238 -12.64 10.19 24.40
N ASP A 239 -13.13 9.06 24.86
CA ASP A 239 -13.68 8.95 26.18
C ASP A 239 -12.56 9.37 27.14
N LYS A 240 -12.66 10.60 27.67
CA LYS A 240 -11.67 11.16 28.59
C LYS A 240 -11.55 10.34 29.87
N ASN A 241 -12.48 9.40 30.08
CA ASN A 241 -12.48 8.45 31.17
C ASN A 241 -11.74 7.14 30.83
N ARG A 242 -11.04 7.08 29.70
CA ARG A 242 -10.13 5.98 29.47
C ARG A 242 -9.00 6.07 30.50
N THR A 243 -9.22 5.48 31.66
CA THR A 243 -8.13 5.17 32.60
C THR A 243 -7.15 4.31 31.82
N ALA A 244 -6.08 4.94 31.36
CA ALA A 244 -4.96 4.21 30.80
C ALA A 244 -4.56 3.15 31.84
N PRO A 245 -4.36 1.90 31.45
CA PRO A 245 -3.84 0.91 32.37
C PRO A 245 -2.56 1.50 32.95
N ALA A 246 -2.50 1.61 34.30
CA ALA A 246 -1.40 2.19 35.02
C ALA A 246 -0.08 1.59 34.51
N GLY A 247 0.74 2.42 33.93
CA GLY A 247 1.74 2.12 32.96
C GLY A 247 2.77 1.08 33.31
N HIS A 248 3.15 0.37 32.28
CA HIS A 248 4.46 -0.25 32.20
C HIS A 248 5.20 0.33 30.98
N PHE A 249 5.65 1.58 31.12
CA PHE A 249 6.52 2.21 30.14
C PHE A 249 7.99 1.88 30.36
N SER A 250 8.35 0.59 30.36
CA SER A 250 9.73 0.18 30.11
C SER A 250 9.88 -0.48 28.75
N MET A 251 9.17 0.04 27.72
CA MET A 251 9.20 -0.51 26.35
C MET A 251 10.58 -0.39 25.71
N TYR A 252 11.31 0.66 26.03
CA TYR A 252 12.61 0.94 25.41
C TYR A 252 13.73 0.96 26.44
N PRO A 253 14.90 0.38 26.10
CA PRO A 253 16.02 0.30 27.04
C PRO A 253 16.69 1.65 27.30
N MET A 254 16.53 2.63 26.42
CA MET A 254 17.13 3.97 26.54
C MET A 254 16.06 5.06 26.49
N PRO A 255 16.09 6.06 27.38
CA PRO A 255 15.05 7.08 27.45
C PRO A 255 14.83 7.89 26.18
N TYR A 256 15.86 8.18 25.39
CA TYR A 256 15.73 8.92 24.13
C TYR A 256 14.96 8.13 23.04
N MET A 257 14.81 6.83 23.19
CA MET A 257 14.08 5.99 22.22
C MET A 257 12.57 6.20 22.25
N TYR A 258 12.04 6.89 23.28
CA TYR A 258 10.65 7.34 23.28
C TYR A 258 10.37 8.47 22.29
N ASN A 259 11.44 9.01 21.68
CA ASN A 259 11.38 10.01 20.62
C ASN A 259 10.57 11.26 21.00
N ILE A 260 10.79 11.75 22.21
CA ILE A 260 10.08 12.90 22.77
C ILE A 260 10.70 14.18 22.24
N ALA A 261 10.09 14.76 21.19
CA ALA A 261 10.61 15.89 20.46
C ALA A 261 9.86 17.21 20.71
N ASN A 262 8.77 17.18 21.48
CA ASN A 262 7.98 18.37 21.79
C ASN A 262 7.27 18.27 23.14
N ARG A 263 6.77 19.44 23.61
CA ARG A 263 6.12 19.56 24.91
C ARG A 263 4.89 18.66 25.08
N LEU A 264 4.05 18.54 24.05
CA LEU A 264 2.82 17.72 24.14
C LEU A 264 3.15 16.23 24.28
N ALA A 265 4.17 15.74 23.57
CA ALA A 265 4.67 14.39 23.74
C ALA A 265 5.25 14.17 25.14
N GLU A 266 5.97 15.16 25.67
CA GLU A 266 6.52 15.11 27.04
C GLU A 266 5.41 15.03 28.08
N GLU A 267 4.39 15.89 27.98
CA GLU A 267 3.22 15.89 28.86
C GLU A 267 2.49 14.55 28.81
N PHE A 268 2.24 14.02 27.60
CA PHE A 268 1.62 12.72 27.42
C PHE A 268 2.38 11.60 28.14
N TYR A 269 3.69 11.49 27.92
CA TYR A 269 4.47 10.42 28.58
C TYR A 269 4.62 10.60 30.08
N LYS A 270 4.59 11.84 30.61
CA LYS A 270 4.51 12.10 32.03
C LYS A 270 3.18 11.62 32.63
N GLU A 271 2.08 11.93 32.01
CA GLU A 271 0.75 11.50 32.41
C GLU A 271 0.63 9.96 32.39
N GLU A 272 1.26 9.32 31.43
CA GLU A 272 1.35 7.86 31.32
C GLU A 272 2.35 7.23 32.33
N GLY A 273 3.04 8.02 33.15
CA GLY A 273 3.90 7.55 34.22
C GLY A 273 5.36 7.33 33.87
N LEU A 274 5.85 7.86 32.74
CA LEU A 274 7.28 7.80 32.42
C LEU A 274 8.08 8.70 33.37
N LYS A 275 8.93 8.09 34.19
CA LYS A 275 9.69 8.80 35.23
C LYS A 275 10.94 9.53 34.70
N THR A 276 11.60 8.94 33.68
CA THR A 276 12.84 9.49 33.14
C THR A 276 12.59 9.94 31.71
N ILE A 277 12.56 11.24 31.49
CA ILE A 277 12.36 11.86 30.19
C ILE A 277 13.70 12.38 29.68
N ARG A 278 14.04 12.02 28.45
CA ARG A 278 15.15 12.62 27.71
C ARG A 278 14.68 13.04 26.34
N PRO A 279 15.17 14.14 25.79
CA PRO A 279 14.84 14.57 24.46
C PRO A 279 15.15 13.51 23.42
N ALA A 280 14.41 13.55 22.31
CA ALA A 280 14.66 12.73 21.14
C ALA A 280 16.10 12.91 20.63
N PHE A 281 16.60 11.89 19.94
CA PHE A 281 17.97 11.86 19.40
C PHE A 281 18.31 13.07 18.51
N GLU A 282 17.36 13.55 17.72
CA GLU A 282 17.53 14.72 16.85
C GLU A 282 17.67 16.04 17.62
N LEU A 283 17.17 16.13 18.84
CA LEU A 283 17.31 17.31 19.69
C LEU A 283 18.57 17.25 20.56
N GLN A 284 18.95 16.08 21.02
CA GLN A 284 20.14 15.88 21.83
C GLN A 284 20.77 14.54 21.51
N LYS A 285 21.81 14.54 20.67
CA LYS A 285 22.54 13.33 20.30
C LYS A 285 23.25 12.71 21.51
N PRO A 286 22.91 11.47 21.91
CA PRO A 286 23.64 10.75 22.95
C PRO A 286 24.98 10.24 22.44
N GLN A 287 25.92 10.00 23.33
CA GLN A 287 27.17 9.34 22.99
C GLN A 287 26.93 7.88 22.61
N SER A 288 27.53 7.39 21.51
CA SER A 288 27.38 6.02 20.99
C SER A 288 25.93 5.51 21.03
N PRO A 289 24.99 6.19 20.34
CA PRO A 289 23.58 5.88 20.45
C PRO A 289 23.24 4.51 19.88
N LEU A 290 22.28 3.84 20.52
CA LEU A 290 21.58 2.69 19.95
C LEU A 290 20.66 3.22 18.84
N ILE A 291 20.99 2.94 17.58
CA ILE A 291 20.26 3.44 16.41
C ILE A 291 19.28 2.43 15.81
N MET A 292 19.50 1.14 16.11
CA MET A 292 18.60 0.08 15.62
C MET A 292 18.60 -1.10 16.60
N GLN A 293 17.42 -1.65 16.82
CA GLN A 293 17.22 -2.91 17.50
C GLN A 293 16.36 -3.81 16.61
N CYS A 294 16.83 -5.02 16.32
CA CYS A 294 16.13 -5.92 15.43
C CYS A 294 16.22 -7.38 15.88
N ARG A 295 15.23 -8.16 15.48
CA ARG A 295 15.25 -9.62 15.66
C ARG A 295 16.11 -10.33 14.61
N TYR A 296 16.45 -9.67 13.51
CA TYR A 296 17.45 -10.17 12.58
C TYR A 296 18.82 -10.18 13.28
N CYS A 297 19.49 -11.31 13.25
CA CYS A 297 20.76 -11.48 13.96
C CYS A 297 21.84 -11.98 13.00
N LEU A 298 22.81 -11.13 12.70
CA LEU A 298 23.89 -11.49 11.80
C LEU A 298 24.65 -12.75 12.23
N ARG A 299 24.92 -12.93 13.53
CA ARG A 299 25.54 -14.16 14.01
C ARG A 299 24.73 -15.41 13.66
N TYR A 300 23.41 -15.32 13.75
CA TYR A 300 22.56 -16.46 13.37
C TYR A 300 22.61 -16.73 11.86
N GLU A 301 22.55 -15.66 11.07
CA GLU A 301 22.57 -15.75 9.60
C GLU A 301 23.86 -16.38 9.05
N ILE A 302 25.00 -16.05 9.64
CA ILE A 302 26.32 -16.56 9.19
C ILE A 302 26.76 -17.83 9.95
N GLY A 303 25.84 -18.48 10.70
CA GLY A 303 26.16 -19.73 11.41
C GLY A 303 27.02 -19.54 12.68
N GLN A 304 27.08 -18.32 13.21
CA GLN A 304 27.90 -17.94 14.39
C GLN A 304 27.05 -17.66 15.65
N CYS A 305 25.89 -18.32 15.75
CA CYS A 305 24.99 -18.11 16.88
C CYS A 305 25.58 -18.65 18.19
N LYS A 306 25.74 -17.80 19.20
CA LYS A 306 26.30 -18.17 20.52
C LYS A 306 25.54 -19.29 21.24
N LYS A 307 24.24 -19.49 20.93
CA LYS A 307 23.43 -20.57 21.52
C LYS A 307 23.50 -21.91 20.78
N ARG A 308 23.97 -21.91 19.52
CA ARG A 308 23.88 -23.08 18.62
C ARG A 308 25.23 -23.52 18.05
N SER A 309 26.22 -22.64 18.01
CA SER A 309 27.54 -22.91 17.43
C SER A 309 28.58 -23.26 18.49
N ASN A 310 29.63 -23.98 18.09
CA ASN A 310 30.73 -24.30 18.97
C ASN A 310 31.42 -23.01 19.47
N PRO A 311 31.58 -22.80 20.79
CA PRO A 311 32.20 -21.61 21.34
C PRO A 311 33.60 -21.31 20.81
N ASN A 312 34.38 -22.33 20.50
CA ASN A 312 35.78 -22.21 20.03
C ASN A 312 35.89 -21.71 18.59
N THR A 313 34.79 -21.74 17.80
CA THR A 313 34.76 -21.28 16.41
C THR A 313 34.03 -19.92 16.24
N LEU A 314 33.58 -19.32 17.33
CA LEU A 314 32.87 -18.06 17.26
C LEU A 314 33.79 -16.88 16.97
N LEU A 315 33.32 -15.98 16.13
CA LEU A 315 33.96 -14.68 15.93
C LEU A 315 33.97 -13.88 17.24
N LYS A 316 35.09 -13.22 17.54
CA LYS A 316 35.26 -12.41 18.76
C LYS A 316 34.40 -11.14 18.70
N ASP A 317 33.83 -10.75 19.84
CA ASP A 317 33.17 -9.46 19.98
C ASP A 317 34.20 -8.32 20.23
N PRO A 318 33.88 -7.07 19.89
CA PRO A 318 32.67 -6.62 19.22
C PRO A 318 32.73 -6.86 17.70
N LEU A 319 31.64 -7.36 17.13
CA LEU A 319 31.47 -7.33 15.68
C LEU A 319 31.04 -5.93 15.23
N ARG A 320 31.40 -5.56 14.00
CA ARG A 320 31.09 -4.27 13.41
C ARG A 320 30.52 -4.43 12.01
N ILE A 321 29.61 -3.53 11.64
CA ILE A 321 29.18 -3.31 10.27
C ILE A 321 29.90 -2.08 9.75
N ARG A 322 30.50 -2.15 8.56
CA ARG A 322 31.06 -1.01 7.85
C ARG A 322 30.25 -0.73 6.60
N LEU A 323 29.83 0.52 6.44
CA LEU A 323 29.17 0.97 5.21
C LEU A 323 30.20 1.32 4.12
N GLY A 324 29.70 1.44 2.88
CA GLY A 324 30.54 1.83 1.73
C GLY A 324 31.18 3.20 1.84
N ASP A 325 30.58 4.11 2.62
CA ASP A 325 31.10 5.45 2.93
C ASP A 325 32.12 5.47 4.08
N GLY A 326 32.45 4.32 4.64
CA GLY A 326 33.45 4.13 5.69
C GLY A 326 32.91 4.19 7.13
N ARG A 327 31.67 4.63 7.35
CA ARG A 327 31.06 4.66 8.70
C ARG A 327 31.00 3.26 9.27
N THR A 328 31.25 3.13 10.59
CA THR A 328 31.21 1.89 11.33
C THR A 328 30.15 1.90 12.41
N PHE A 329 29.61 0.72 12.67
CA PHE A 329 28.58 0.52 13.69
C PHE A 329 28.91 -0.72 14.49
N ARG A 330 28.90 -0.59 15.81
CA ARG A 330 29.14 -1.69 16.75
C ARG A 330 27.88 -2.54 16.93
N LEU A 331 28.04 -3.85 16.90
CA LEU A 331 26.97 -4.80 17.15
C LEU A 331 27.04 -5.35 18.56
N GLU A 332 25.90 -5.42 19.21
CA GLU A 332 25.71 -6.07 20.50
C GLU A 332 24.57 -7.10 20.39
N PHE A 333 24.80 -8.28 20.91
CA PHE A 333 23.86 -9.40 20.76
C PHE A 333 23.20 -9.73 22.10
N ASN A 334 21.96 -9.29 22.30
CA ASN A 334 21.14 -9.73 23.41
C ASN A 334 20.58 -11.13 23.12
N CYS A 335 21.38 -12.14 23.45
CA CYS A 335 21.05 -13.53 23.18
C CYS A 335 19.87 -14.03 24.01
N ALA A 336 19.57 -13.45 25.18
CA ALA A 336 18.40 -13.83 25.99
C ALA A 336 17.11 -13.63 25.20
N HIS A 337 16.96 -12.47 24.55
CA HIS A 337 15.78 -12.09 23.78
C HIS A 337 15.91 -12.33 22.28
N CYS A 338 17.04 -12.90 21.81
CA CYS A 338 17.35 -13.06 20.39
C CYS A 338 17.23 -11.73 19.60
N MET A 339 17.81 -10.67 20.13
CA MET A 339 17.85 -9.33 19.55
C MET A 339 19.28 -8.93 19.21
N MET A 340 19.46 -8.18 18.14
CA MET A 340 20.71 -7.52 17.78
C MET A 340 20.52 -6.01 17.86
N ASN A 341 21.39 -5.37 18.61
CA ASN A 341 21.46 -3.93 18.77
C ASN A 341 22.60 -3.37 17.92
N ILE A 342 22.36 -2.26 17.27
CA ILE A 342 23.32 -1.57 16.42
C ILE A 342 23.57 -0.18 17.02
N TYR A 343 24.80 0.09 17.37
CA TYR A 343 25.24 1.36 17.95
C TYR A 343 26.10 2.14 16.96
N ALA A 344 25.89 3.45 16.88
CA ALA A 344 26.82 4.31 16.16
C ALA A 344 28.16 4.34 16.90
N GLU A 345 29.26 4.35 16.16
CA GLU A 345 30.61 4.65 16.65
C GLU A 345 31.03 6.00 16.08
N GLU A 346 31.75 6.78 16.84
CA GLU A 346 32.34 8.07 16.42
C GLU A 346 33.52 7.86 15.48
#